data_b5b9f308126865f883cc29d5add31eb1
#
_entry.id   b5b9f308126865f883cc29d5add31eb1
#
_cell.length_a   1.000
_cell.length_b   1.000
_cell.length_c   1.000
_cell.angle_alpha   90.00
_cell.angle_beta   90.00
_cell.angle_gamma   90.00
#
_symmetry.space_group_name_H-M   'P 1'
#
loop_
_entity.id
_entity.type
_entity.pdbx_description
1 polymer ?
#
loop_
_entity_poly.entity_id
_entity_poly.type
_entity_poly.pdbx_seq_one_letter_code
_entity_poly.pdbx_strand_id
1 'polypeptide(L)'
;MKAVLSNRIYLKVTPELAEKLKKELTYKIPSYHDPETPIVIRNFGIIRSDLMSIPIGRIDLIPKDYEIVDKRVLLPAEFPEFKFELRESQQVIHDELDDNAIINAKPSWGKTFAGLAIAGKLKQKTLVVVHTVPLRTQWAKEVKKVYGIEPGIIGSGKMNIDSPIVIGNVQTLYNCVDQLQKSFGTVILDEMHHVSSPTFHRVMDKMYSRYKIGLSGTLERKDGKHIMFRDFFSCNIFKPPPENSMAPEVHVYSPGISLPEASSWAFRVNELMEMPEYRKLILAIADKYTRLGHNNLVVADRVEFLEYCASQREKGIAIVGTTDDREAALESVGVTRNEVWGTTSIFKEGISHNILSCLILATPINNSPMLEQLVGRVQRIVPGKLDPIVVDIRLSGYTGENQFQQRLGHYMKMGYKVKYL
;
A
#
# COMPACT_ATOMS: atom_id res chain seq x y z
N MET A 1 24.95 17.64 -26.14
CA MET A 1 24.78 16.17 -26.33
C MET A 1 23.29 15.83 -26.31
N LYS A 2 22.86 14.52 -26.49
CA LYS A 2 21.44 14.14 -26.50
C LYS A 2 21.13 13.13 -25.42
N ALA A 3 19.97 13.26 -24.81
CA ALA A 3 19.34 12.27 -23.94
C ALA A 3 17.99 11.85 -24.51
N VAL A 4 17.74 10.55 -24.62
CA VAL A 4 16.49 10.00 -25.15
C VAL A 4 15.71 9.40 -23.99
N LEU A 5 14.50 9.93 -23.75
CA LEU A 5 13.54 9.40 -22.79
C LEU A 5 12.70 8.31 -23.47
N SER A 6 12.63 7.15 -22.88
CA SER A 6 11.76 6.06 -23.34
C SER A 6 11.28 5.23 -22.13
N ASN A 7 11.40 3.89 -22.11
CA ASN A 7 11.20 3.11 -20.88
C ASN A 7 12.27 3.41 -19.82
N ARG A 8 13.49 3.75 -20.29
CA ARG A 8 14.61 4.29 -19.51
C ARG A 8 15.13 5.55 -20.20
N ILE A 9 16.09 6.23 -19.60
CA ILE A 9 16.81 7.35 -20.19
C ILE A 9 18.10 6.81 -20.81
N TYR A 10 18.30 7.06 -22.09
CA TYR A 10 19.54 6.73 -22.81
C TYR A 10 20.29 8.01 -23.12
N LEU A 11 21.51 8.16 -22.63
CA LEU A 11 22.27 9.38 -22.79
C LEU A 11 23.73 9.09 -23.12
N LYS A 12 24.31 9.94 -23.97
CA LYS A 12 25.75 9.96 -24.21
C LYS A 12 26.44 10.47 -22.95
N VAL A 13 27.59 9.90 -22.60
CA VAL A 13 28.32 10.24 -21.39
C VAL A 13 29.81 10.52 -21.69
N THR A 14 30.36 11.49 -20.98
CA THR A 14 31.80 11.59 -20.80
C THR A 14 32.27 10.64 -19.71
N PRO A 15 33.57 10.32 -19.60
CA PRO A 15 34.07 9.49 -18.50
C PRO A 15 33.69 10.03 -17.12
N GLU A 16 33.79 11.36 -16.92
CA GLU A 16 33.42 12.00 -15.64
C GLU A 16 31.93 11.85 -15.31
N LEU A 17 31.06 12.07 -16.31
CA LEU A 17 29.62 11.89 -16.15
C LEU A 17 29.26 10.42 -15.87
N ALA A 18 29.92 9.51 -16.58
CA ALA A 18 29.70 8.07 -16.38
C ALA A 18 30.03 7.65 -14.93
N GLU A 19 31.15 8.10 -14.38
CA GLU A 19 31.52 7.80 -12.98
C GLU A 19 30.56 8.44 -11.98
N LYS A 20 30.12 9.68 -12.23
CA LYS A 20 29.08 10.32 -11.41
C LYS A 20 27.78 9.50 -11.41
N LEU A 21 27.28 9.11 -12.58
CA LEU A 21 26.04 8.32 -12.70
C LEU A 21 26.17 6.94 -12.03
N LYS A 22 27.30 6.26 -12.20
CA LYS A 22 27.57 4.98 -11.52
C LYS A 22 27.52 5.12 -10.01
N LYS A 23 28.11 6.19 -9.46
CA LYS A 23 28.09 6.47 -8.03
C LYS A 23 26.67 6.73 -7.52
N GLU A 24 25.92 7.62 -8.20
CA GLU A 24 24.55 8.01 -7.82
C GLU A 24 23.55 6.86 -7.91
N LEU A 25 23.74 5.93 -8.85
CA LEU A 25 22.82 4.83 -9.13
C LEU A 25 23.33 3.48 -8.60
N THR A 26 24.34 3.51 -7.71
CA THR A 26 24.80 2.35 -6.95
C THR A 26 24.34 2.48 -5.50
N TYR A 27 23.39 1.65 -5.11
CA TYR A 27 22.80 1.65 -3.78
C TYR A 27 23.41 0.53 -2.92
N LYS A 28 23.80 0.88 -1.70
CA LYS A 28 24.25 -0.08 -0.68
C LYS A 28 23.16 -0.21 0.36
N ILE A 29 22.58 -1.40 0.48
CA ILE A 29 21.46 -1.67 1.36
C ILE A 29 21.92 -2.68 2.42
N PRO A 30 21.61 -2.48 3.72
CA PRO A 30 21.95 -3.43 4.76
C PRO A 30 21.40 -4.83 4.44
N SER A 31 22.22 -5.86 4.58
CA SER A 31 21.77 -7.25 4.48
C SER A 31 21.17 -7.70 5.80
N TYR A 32 20.03 -8.40 5.74
CA TYR A 32 19.42 -9.02 6.92
C TYR A 32 20.21 -10.22 7.46
N HIS A 33 20.98 -10.89 6.58
CA HIS A 33 21.73 -12.10 6.91
C HIS A 33 23.15 -11.82 7.36
N ASP A 34 23.73 -10.72 6.87
CA ASP A 34 25.10 -10.31 7.20
C ASP A 34 25.17 -8.78 7.17
N PRO A 35 25.15 -8.13 8.35
CA PRO A 35 25.23 -6.66 8.44
C PRO A 35 26.54 -6.06 7.89
N GLU A 36 27.62 -6.85 7.85
CA GLU A 36 28.93 -6.39 7.36
C GLU A 36 29.02 -6.41 5.83
N THR A 37 28.17 -7.21 5.17
CA THR A 37 28.17 -7.34 3.70
C THR A 37 26.90 -6.72 3.10
N PRO A 38 26.88 -5.42 2.74
CA PRO A 38 25.72 -4.77 2.18
C PRO A 38 25.37 -5.34 0.80
N ILE A 39 24.08 -5.45 0.51
CA ILE A 39 23.59 -5.75 -0.83
C ILE A 39 23.85 -4.54 -1.72
N VAL A 40 24.61 -4.73 -2.81
CA VAL A 40 24.92 -3.67 -3.77
C VAL A 40 23.99 -3.80 -4.99
N ILE A 41 23.15 -2.79 -5.20
CA ILE A 41 22.26 -2.70 -6.36
C ILE A 41 22.78 -1.62 -7.30
N ARG A 42 23.00 -1.98 -8.57
CA ARG A 42 23.38 -1.05 -9.63
C ARG A 42 22.21 -0.86 -10.59
N ASN A 43 21.62 0.34 -10.60
CA ASN A 43 20.44 0.64 -11.43
C ASN A 43 20.81 1.46 -12.68
N PHE A 44 21.87 1.07 -13.36
CA PHE A 44 22.29 1.64 -14.63
C PHE A 44 22.73 0.53 -15.58
N GLY A 45 22.70 0.81 -16.88
CA GLY A 45 23.24 -0.06 -17.91
C GLY A 45 24.32 0.65 -18.72
N ILE A 46 25.41 -0.06 -19.03
CA ILE A 46 26.43 0.41 -19.95
C ILE A 46 26.11 -0.23 -21.31
N ILE A 47 25.71 0.59 -22.28
CA ILE A 47 25.36 0.11 -23.63
C ILE A 47 26.60 0.11 -24.52
N ARG A 48 27.38 1.17 -24.43
CA ARG A 48 28.69 1.37 -25.07
C ARG A 48 29.55 2.26 -24.16
N SER A 49 30.82 2.42 -24.49
CA SER A 49 31.74 3.25 -23.71
C SER A 49 31.27 4.71 -23.54
N ASP A 50 30.51 5.22 -24.51
CA ASP A 50 30.01 6.60 -24.57
C ASP A 50 28.46 6.67 -24.36
N LEU A 51 27.79 5.55 -24.08
CA LEU A 51 26.32 5.49 -23.98
C LEU A 51 25.88 4.69 -22.76
N MET A 52 25.14 5.30 -21.88
CA MET A 52 24.54 4.67 -20.71
C MET A 52 23.02 4.70 -20.76
N SER A 53 22.39 3.76 -20.04
CA SER A 53 20.97 3.81 -19.69
C SER A 53 20.81 4.02 -18.18
N ILE A 54 19.94 4.93 -17.80
CA ILE A 54 19.58 5.21 -16.40
C ILE A 54 18.06 5.15 -16.22
N PRO A 55 17.56 5.01 -15.00
CA PRO A 55 16.13 4.93 -14.75
C PRO A 55 15.35 6.16 -15.22
N ILE A 56 14.13 5.94 -15.71
CA ILE A 56 13.29 7.01 -16.27
C ILE A 56 12.90 8.08 -15.25
N GLY A 57 12.81 7.75 -13.97
CA GLY A 57 12.48 8.70 -12.91
C GLY A 57 13.63 9.66 -12.56
N ARG A 58 14.83 9.44 -13.10
CA ARG A 58 16.04 10.21 -12.77
C ARG A 58 16.40 11.23 -13.84
N ILE A 59 15.38 11.96 -14.32
CA ILE A 59 15.57 13.09 -15.26
C ILE A 59 16.47 14.17 -14.63
N ASP A 60 16.47 14.28 -13.31
CA ASP A 60 17.35 15.17 -12.53
C ASP A 60 18.85 14.95 -12.77
N LEU A 61 19.25 13.78 -13.26
CA LEU A 61 20.63 13.43 -13.55
C LEU A 61 21.09 13.80 -14.97
N ILE A 62 20.17 14.25 -15.83
CA ILE A 62 20.52 14.70 -17.18
C ILE A 62 21.17 16.09 -17.09
N PRO A 63 22.35 16.32 -17.67
CA PRO A 63 22.94 17.65 -17.71
C PRO A 63 22.02 18.65 -18.44
N LYS A 64 21.97 19.89 -17.94
CA LYS A 64 21.04 20.93 -18.45
C LYS A 64 21.30 21.33 -19.91
N ASP A 65 22.50 21.12 -20.41
CA ASP A 65 22.92 21.42 -21.79
C ASP A 65 22.56 20.30 -22.79
N TYR A 66 21.94 19.21 -22.33
CA TYR A 66 21.53 18.12 -23.22
C TYR A 66 20.20 18.44 -23.91
N GLU A 67 20.17 18.15 -25.21
CA GLU A 67 18.93 18.09 -25.98
C GLU A 67 18.13 16.87 -25.55
N ILE A 68 16.91 17.06 -25.06
CA ILE A 68 16.02 15.98 -24.64
C ILE A 68 15.13 15.58 -25.82
N VAL A 69 15.21 14.30 -26.18
CA VAL A 69 14.32 13.69 -27.18
C VAL A 69 13.36 12.75 -26.45
N ASP A 70 12.11 13.15 -26.27
CA ASP A 70 11.09 12.33 -25.61
C ASP A 70 10.45 11.35 -26.61
N LYS A 71 10.67 10.05 -26.38
CA LYS A 71 10.12 8.92 -27.12
C LYS A 71 9.18 8.07 -26.25
N ARG A 72 8.75 8.59 -25.11
CA ARG A 72 7.76 7.93 -24.28
C ARG A 72 6.42 7.92 -25.03
N VAL A 73 5.63 6.90 -24.76
CA VAL A 73 4.36 6.69 -25.48
C VAL A 73 3.27 7.59 -24.90
N LEU A 74 2.69 8.39 -25.76
CA LEU A 74 1.41 9.05 -25.56
C LEU A 74 0.36 8.22 -26.31
N LEU A 75 -0.71 7.82 -25.64
CA LEU A 75 -1.83 7.09 -26.23
C LEU A 75 -3.14 7.73 -25.73
N PRO A 76 -3.60 8.80 -26.41
CA PRO A 76 -4.81 9.51 -26.01
C PRO A 76 -6.02 8.56 -25.95
N ALA A 77 -6.86 8.78 -24.95
CA ALA A 77 -8.12 8.06 -24.78
C ALA A 77 -9.21 9.02 -24.28
N GLU A 78 -10.44 8.75 -24.70
CA GLU A 78 -11.59 9.50 -24.22
C GLU A 78 -12.03 8.97 -22.86
N PHE A 79 -12.18 9.88 -21.90
CA PHE A 79 -12.70 9.60 -20.58
C PHE A 79 -14.09 10.23 -20.45
N PRO A 80 -15.07 9.54 -19.89
CA PRO A 80 -16.30 10.16 -19.44
C PRO A 80 -16.02 11.26 -18.42
N GLU A 81 -17.00 12.12 -18.19
CA GLU A 81 -16.91 13.14 -17.16
C GLU A 81 -16.68 12.53 -15.78
N PHE A 82 -15.79 13.15 -15.01
CA PHE A 82 -15.53 12.76 -13.63
C PHE A 82 -16.67 13.23 -12.73
N LYS A 83 -17.44 12.30 -12.17
CA LYS A 83 -18.75 12.55 -11.53
C LYS A 83 -18.70 13.16 -10.14
N PHE A 84 -17.54 13.43 -9.59
CA PHE A 84 -17.37 13.81 -8.19
C PHE A 84 -16.44 15.01 -8.05
N GLU A 85 -16.60 15.72 -6.94
CA GLU A 85 -15.69 16.81 -6.57
C GLU A 85 -14.47 16.25 -5.83
N LEU A 86 -13.31 16.82 -6.12
CA LEU A 86 -12.08 16.55 -5.39
C LEU A 86 -12.07 17.37 -4.09
N ARG A 87 -11.53 16.80 -3.03
CA ARG A 87 -11.20 17.57 -1.83
C ARG A 87 -10.05 18.52 -2.11
N GLU A 88 -9.91 19.57 -1.30
CA GLU A 88 -8.94 20.64 -1.51
C GLU A 88 -7.52 20.10 -1.75
N SER A 89 -7.01 19.22 -0.88
CA SER A 89 -5.68 18.66 -1.04
C SER A 89 -5.53 17.71 -2.24
N GLN A 90 -6.63 17.09 -2.70
CA GLN A 90 -6.65 16.29 -3.93
C GLN A 90 -6.65 17.20 -5.16
N GLN A 91 -7.40 18.31 -5.09
CA GLN A 91 -7.46 19.29 -6.17
C GLN A 91 -6.09 19.92 -6.44
N VAL A 92 -5.38 20.31 -5.37
CA VAL A 92 -4.03 20.88 -5.50
C VAL A 92 -3.09 19.90 -6.24
N ILE A 93 -3.08 18.62 -5.85
CA ILE A 93 -2.24 17.61 -6.52
C ILE A 93 -2.72 17.38 -7.96
N HIS A 94 -4.04 17.31 -8.17
CA HIS A 94 -4.61 17.17 -9.50
C HIS A 94 -4.14 18.29 -10.42
N ASP A 95 -4.15 19.53 -9.95
CA ASP A 95 -3.80 20.69 -10.78
C ASP A 95 -2.30 20.80 -11.06
N GLU A 96 -1.46 20.48 -10.07
CA GLU A 96 -0.01 20.57 -10.17
C GLU A 96 0.66 19.39 -10.90
N LEU A 97 0.03 18.19 -10.89
CA LEU A 97 0.64 17.00 -11.47
C LEU A 97 0.55 17.03 -13.01
N ASP A 98 1.69 17.17 -13.66
CA ASP A 98 1.85 17.27 -15.13
C ASP A 98 2.90 16.31 -15.71
N ASP A 99 3.64 15.58 -14.87
CA ASP A 99 4.64 14.58 -15.25
C ASP A 99 4.64 13.39 -14.26
N ASN A 100 5.66 12.56 -14.33
CA ASN A 100 5.88 11.47 -13.39
C ASN A 100 5.91 12.00 -11.94
N ALA A 101 5.26 11.28 -11.04
CA ALA A 101 5.17 11.70 -9.65
C ALA A 101 4.96 10.53 -8.68
N ILE A 102 5.23 10.80 -7.42
CA ILE A 102 4.87 9.94 -6.29
C ILE A 102 3.85 10.70 -5.44
N ILE A 103 2.72 10.08 -5.15
CA ILE A 103 1.73 10.58 -4.19
C ILE A 103 1.81 9.74 -2.92
N ASN A 104 2.45 10.32 -1.90
CA ASN A 104 2.58 9.71 -0.59
C ASN A 104 1.50 10.24 0.35
N ALA A 105 0.34 9.61 0.31
CA ALA A 105 -0.83 10.02 1.08
C ALA A 105 -1.23 8.96 2.11
N LYS A 106 -1.58 9.40 3.31
CA LYS A 106 -1.99 8.52 4.42
C LYS A 106 -3.22 7.67 4.04
N PRO A 107 -3.46 6.54 4.73
CA PRO A 107 -4.72 5.80 4.61
C PRO A 107 -5.91 6.74 4.74
N SER A 108 -7.02 6.41 4.08
CA SER A 108 -8.26 7.21 4.05
C SER A 108 -8.21 8.55 3.30
N TRP A 109 -7.05 9.02 2.82
CA TRP A 109 -6.95 10.22 1.99
C TRP A 109 -7.65 10.07 0.61
N GLY A 110 -7.89 8.85 0.15
CA GLY A 110 -8.56 8.59 -1.13
C GLY A 110 -7.62 8.52 -2.32
N LYS A 111 -6.47 7.86 -2.18
CA LYS A 111 -5.47 7.65 -3.26
C LYS A 111 -6.06 7.10 -4.55
N THR A 112 -6.93 6.09 -4.45
CA THR A 112 -7.61 5.47 -5.61
C THR A 112 -8.44 6.50 -6.37
N PHE A 113 -9.21 7.30 -5.65
CA PHE A 113 -10.07 8.34 -6.20
C PHE A 113 -9.25 9.44 -6.89
N ALA A 114 -8.21 9.95 -6.22
CA ALA A 114 -7.30 10.94 -6.79
C ALA A 114 -6.55 10.39 -8.01
N GLY A 115 -6.11 9.12 -7.97
CA GLY A 115 -5.47 8.45 -9.11
C GLY A 115 -6.39 8.38 -10.34
N LEU A 116 -7.69 8.11 -10.14
CA LEU A 116 -8.67 8.13 -11.23
C LEU A 116 -8.88 9.54 -11.77
N ALA A 117 -9.00 10.56 -10.92
CA ALA A 117 -9.12 11.94 -11.36
C ALA A 117 -7.92 12.38 -12.22
N ILE A 118 -6.70 12.02 -11.78
CA ILE A 118 -5.47 12.29 -12.53
C ILE A 118 -5.47 11.54 -13.87
N ALA A 119 -5.92 10.29 -13.93
CA ALA A 119 -6.05 9.57 -15.20
C ALA A 119 -6.96 10.29 -16.18
N GLY A 120 -8.10 10.79 -15.71
CA GLY A 120 -9.03 11.62 -16.51
C GLY A 120 -8.45 12.95 -16.96
N LYS A 121 -7.66 13.64 -16.10
CA LYS A 121 -6.93 14.85 -16.46
C LYS A 121 -5.92 14.60 -17.57
N LEU A 122 -5.12 13.56 -17.46
CA LEU A 122 -4.05 13.24 -18.40
C LEU A 122 -4.58 12.74 -19.74
N LYS A 123 -5.82 12.25 -19.80
CA LYS A 123 -6.49 11.74 -21.02
C LYS A 123 -5.64 10.78 -21.83
N GLN A 124 -4.94 9.89 -21.15
CA GLN A 124 -4.15 8.84 -21.76
C GLN A 124 -4.71 7.47 -21.37
N LYS A 125 -4.72 6.52 -22.27
CA LYS A 125 -5.04 5.12 -21.93
C LYS A 125 -4.20 4.70 -20.74
N THR A 126 -4.85 4.35 -19.64
CA THR A 126 -4.24 4.18 -18.34
C THR A 126 -4.22 2.72 -17.90
N LEU A 127 -3.06 2.23 -17.48
CA LEU A 127 -2.91 0.96 -16.78
C LEU A 127 -2.75 1.22 -15.28
N VAL A 128 -3.64 0.63 -14.47
CA VAL A 128 -3.49 0.56 -13.02
C VAL A 128 -2.90 -0.79 -12.67
N VAL A 129 -1.72 -0.78 -12.03
CA VAL A 129 -1.01 -1.99 -11.59
C VAL A 129 -1.29 -2.23 -10.12
N VAL A 130 -1.82 -3.41 -9.81
CA VAL A 130 -2.13 -3.85 -8.45
C VAL A 130 -1.53 -5.23 -8.16
N HIS A 131 -1.33 -5.56 -6.89
CA HIS A 131 -0.68 -6.82 -6.52
C HIS A 131 -1.65 -7.93 -6.07
N THR A 132 -2.89 -7.60 -5.70
CA THR A 132 -3.90 -8.58 -5.28
C THR A 132 -5.19 -8.49 -6.07
N VAL A 133 -5.93 -9.60 -6.11
CA VAL A 133 -7.27 -9.65 -6.75
C VAL A 133 -8.28 -8.75 -6.04
N PRO A 134 -8.35 -8.70 -4.70
CA PRO A 134 -9.23 -7.76 -4.00
C PRO A 134 -8.99 -6.28 -4.37
N LEU A 135 -7.72 -5.85 -4.46
CA LEU A 135 -7.39 -4.49 -4.92
C LEU A 135 -7.87 -4.24 -6.36
N ARG A 136 -7.69 -5.23 -7.24
CA ARG A 136 -8.20 -5.13 -8.61
C ARG A 136 -9.71 -4.93 -8.64
N THR A 137 -10.44 -5.71 -7.84
CA THR A 137 -11.92 -5.60 -7.72
C THR A 137 -12.31 -4.24 -7.15
N GLN A 138 -11.60 -3.76 -6.13
CA GLN A 138 -11.83 -2.43 -5.56
C GLN A 138 -11.64 -1.32 -6.60
N TRP A 139 -10.52 -1.33 -7.33
CA TRP A 139 -10.28 -0.36 -8.40
C TRP A 139 -11.35 -0.42 -9.49
N ALA A 140 -11.78 -1.64 -9.88
CA ALA A 140 -12.84 -1.80 -10.87
C ALA A 140 -14.17 -1.17 -10.43
N LYS A 141 -14.56 -1.35 -9.17
CA LYS A 141 -15.73 -0.70 -8.59
C LYS A 141 -15.63 0.81 -8.57
N GLU A 142 -14.47 1.34 -8.18
CA GLU A 142 -14.27 2.79 -8.17
C GLU A 142 -14.29 3.37 -9.60
N VAL A 143 -13.73 2.70 -10.61
CA VAL A 143 -13.85 3.13 -12.02
C VAL A 143 -15.31 3.20 -12.44
N LYS A 144 -16.09 2.16 -12.16
CA LYS A 144 -17.53 2.12 -12.48
C LYS A 144 -18.30 3.21 -11.76
N LYS A 145 -18.02 3.44 -10.50
CA LYS A 145 -18.65 4.50 -9.69
C LYS A 145 -18.32 5.90 -10.23
N VAL A 146 -17.04 6.16 -10.52
CA VAL A 146 -16.52 7.49 -10.89
C VAL A 146 -16.86 7.85 -12.31
N TYR A 147 -16.68 6.93 -13.26
CA TYR A 147 -16.84 7.19 -14.69
C TYR A 147 -18.08 6.52 -15.31
N GLY A 148 -18.69 5.54 -14.64
CA GLY A 148 -19.83 4.79 -15.17
C GLY A 148 -19.47 3.79 -16.27
N ILE A 149 -18.19 3.43 -16.41
CA ILE A 149 -17.69 2.47 -17.42
C ILE A 149 -17.14 1.20 -16.75
N GLU A 150 -17.13 0.12 -17.50
CA GLU A 150 -16.40 -1.10 -17.09
C GLU A 150 -14.93 -0.96 -17.47
N PRO A 151 -14.00 -1.16 -16.53
CA PRO A 151 -12.58 -1.14 -16.86
C PRO A 151 -12.17 -2.40 -17.62
N GLY A 152 -11.11 -2.31 -18.39
CA GLY A 152 -10.40 -3.48 -18.88
C GLY A 152 -9.73 -4.24 -17.74
N ILE A 153 -9.58 -5.56 -17.88
CA ILE A 153 -8.98 -6.40 -16.85
C ILE A 153 -7.87 -7.28 -17.44
N ILE A 154 -6.71 -7.25 -16.77
CA ILE A 154 -5.58 -8.18 -17.02
C ILE A 154 -5.36 -9.02 -15.77
N GLY A 155 -5.74 -10.28 -15.81
CA GLY A 155 -5.63 -11.22 -14.68
C GLY A 155 -6.81 -12.18 -14.59
N SER A 156 -6.66 -13.27 -13.83
CA SER A 156 -7.66 -14.33 -13.69
C SER A 156 -8.16 -14.86 -15.04
N GLY A 157 -7.24 -15.14 -15.98
CA GLY A 157 -7.55 -15.63 -17.32
C GLY A 157 -8.10 -14.59 -18.31
N LYS A 158 -8.25 -13.34 -17.90
CA LYS A 158 -8.75 -12.24 -18.74
C LYS A 158 -7.60 -11.38 -19.27
N MET A 159 -7.70 -10.93 -20.52
CA MET A 159 -6.80 -9.99 -21.16
C MET A 159 -7.66 -9.00 -21.98
N ASN A 160 -8.38 -8.12 -21.30
CA ASN A 160 -9.17 -7.08 -21.97
C ASN A 160 -8.49 -5.73 -21.74
N ILE A 161 -8.13 -5.06 -22.84
CA ILE A 161 -7.48 -3.75 -22.83
C ILE A 161 -8.28 -2.69 -23.62
N ASP A 162 -9.54 -2.93 -23.96
CA ASP A 162 -10.29 -2.03 -24.85
C ASP A 162 -10.82 -0.76 -24.14
N SER A 163 -10.86 -0.76 -22.80
CA SER A 163 -11.27 0.40 -21.99
C SER A 163 -10.17 1.47 -21.90
N PRO A 164 -10.51 2.75 -21.71
CA PRO A 164 -9.54 3.81 -21.41
C PRO A 164 -8.80 3.59 -20.10
N ILE A 165 -9.39 2.81 -19.17
CA ILE A 165 -8.75 2.40 -17.91
C ILE A 165 -8.71 0.87 -17.86
N VAL A 166 -7.52 0.33 -17.68
CA VAL A 166 -7.26 -1.10 -17.55
C VAL A 166 -6.62 -1.37 -16.20
N ILE A 167 -7.08 -2.42 -15.50
CA ILE A 167 -6.53 -2.79 -14.19
C ILE A 167 -5.86 -4.15 -14.32
N GLY A 168 -4.57 -4.22 -14.00
CA GLY A 168 -3.76 -5.42 -14.17
C GLY A 168 -3.13 -5.91 -12.87
N ASN A 169 -3.23 -7.23 -12.63
CA ASN A 169 -2.43 -7.87 -11.58
C ASN A 169 -0.98 -7.99 -12.02
N VAL A 170 -0.06 -7.55 -11.17
CA VAL A 170 1.37 -7.51 -11.49
C VAL A 170 1.93 -8.89 -11.89
N GLN A 171 1.45 -9.99 -11.29
CA GLN A 171 1.89 -11.35 -11.61
C GLN A 171 1.51 -11.74 -13.06
N THR A 172 0.32 -11.34 -13.51
CA THR A 172 -0.10 -11.57 -14.90
C THR A 172 0.67 -10.66 -15.85
N LEU A 173 0.78 -9.36 -15.48
CA LEU A 173 1.53 -8.37 -16.27
C LEU A 173 2.99 -8.78 -16.46
N TYR A 174 3.64 -9.37 -15.46
CA TYR A 174 5.02 -9.86 -15.55
C TYR A 174 5.24 -10.79 -16.74
N ASN A 175 4.26 -11.65 -17.03
CA ASN A 175 4.34 -12.64 -18.10
C ASN A 175 4.01 -12.07 -19.49
N CYS A 176 3.26 -10.96 -19.57
CA CYS A 176 2.80 -10.40 -20.84
C CYS A 176 3.29 -8.96 -21.09
N VAL A 177 4.13 -8.39 -20.23
CA VAL A 177 4.57 -6.99 -20.32
C VAL A 177 5.27 -6.66 -21.64
N ASP A 178 6.01 -7.60 -22.22
CA ASP A 178 6.72 -7.39 -23.49
C ASP A 178 5.74 -7.14 -24.67
N GLN A 179 4.50 -7.65 -24.60
CA GLN A 179 3.44 -7.38 -25.56
C GLN A 179 2.72 -6.07 -25.29
N LEU A 180 2.72 -5.59 -24.06
CA LEU A 180 1.95 -4.45 -23.58
C LEU A 180 2.77 -3.17 -23.36
N GLN A 181 4.09 -3.22 -23.54
CA GLN A 181 5.02 -2.16 -23.17
C GLN A 181 4.70 -0.78 -23.78
N LYS A 182 3.98 -0.72 -24.89
CA LYS A 182 3.56 0.51 -25.60
C LYS A 182 2.04 0.68 -25.67
N SER A 183 1.27 -0.09 -24.93
CA SER A 183 -0.18 -0.09 -24.98
C SER A 183 -0.85 0.92 -24.05
N PHE A 184 -0.07 1.67 -23.28
CA PHE A 184 -0.57 2.63 -22.28
C PHE A 184 0.26 3.91 -22.28
N GLY A 185 -0.41 5.06 -22.25
CA GLY A 185 0.22 6.38 -22.11
C GLY A 185 0.45 6.76 -20.65
N THR A 186 -0.35 6.20 -19.72
CA THR A 186 -0.21 6.36 -18.26
C THR A 186 -0.13 5.01 -17.57
N VAL A 187 0.77 4.89 -16.59
CA VAL A 187 0.80 3.76 -15.63
C VAL A 187 0.69 4.31 -14.22
N ILE A 188 -0.29 3.82 -13.48
CA ILE A 188 -0.47 4.09 -12.05
C ILE A 188 -0.13 2.82 -11.28
N LEU A 189 0.83 2.89 -10.36
CA LEU A 189 1.16 1.77 -9.49
C LEU A 189 0.59 2.02 -8.10
N ASP A 190 -0.40 1.21 -7.71
CA ASP A 190 -0.94 1.23 -6.36
C ASP A 190 -0.02 0.45 -5.41
N GLU A 191 0.07 0.94 -4.17
CA GLU A 191 1.03 0.47 -3.16
C GLU A 191 2.47 0.39 -3.72
N MET A 192 2.92 1.51 -4.30
CA MET A 192 4.19 1.59 -5.03
C MET A 192 5.42 1.17 -4.23
N HIS A 193 5.32 1.05 -2.91
CA HIS A 193 6.40 0.54 -2.08
C HIS A 193 6.80 -0.92 -2.42
N HIS A 194 5.99 -1.63 -3.20
CA HIS A 194 6.33 -2.94 -3.76
C HIS A 194 7.25 -2.88 -5.00
N VAL A 195 7.46 -1.70 -5.62
CA VAL A 195 8.19 -1.56 -6.90
C VAL A 195 9.60 -2.11 -6.90
N SER A 196 10.25 -2.14 -5.73
CA SER A 196 11.60 -2.69 -5.57
C SER A 196 11.64 -4.23 -5.60
N SER A 197 10.50 -4.94 -5.67
CA SER A 197 10.50 -6.39 -5.88
C SER A 197 10.72 -6.72 -7.36
N PRO A 198 11.34 -7.86 -7.69
CA PRO A 198 11.69 -8.20 -9.08
C PRO A 198 10.50 -8.16 -10.05
N THR A 199 9.33 -8.62 -9.62
CA THR A 199 8.12 -8.67 -10.45
C THR A 199 7.64 -7.27 -10.84
N PHE A 200 7.51 -6.38 -9.86
CA PHE A 200 7.10 -4.99 -10.11
C PHE A 200 8.16 -4.21 -10.88
N HIS A 201 9.42 -4.40 -10.51
CA HIS A 201 10.55 -3.78 -11.20
C HIS A 201 10.50 -4.07 -12.70
N ARG A 202 10.37 -5.35 -13.10
CA ARG A 202 10.28 -5.75 -14.50
C ARG A 202 9.12 -5.06 -15.22
N VAL A 203 7.93 -5.04 -14.64
CA VAL A 203 6.75 -4.41 -15.26
C VAL A 203 6.99 -2.92 -15.46
N MET A 204 7.43 -2.22 -14.42
CA MET A 204 7.62 -0.77 -14.48
C MET A 204 8.77 -0.35 -15.39
N ASP A 205 9.86 -1.12 -15.41
CA ASP A 205 11.05 -0.83 -16.24
C ASP A 205 10.78 -1.08 -17.74
N LYS A 206 9.85 -1.96 -18.09
CA LYS A 206 9.50 -2.28 -19.48
C LYS A 206 8.48 -1.31 -20.10
N MET A 207 7.71 -0.56 -19.30
CA MET A 207 6.67 0.33 -19.82
C MET A 207 7.24 1.62 -20.39
N TYR A 208 6.84 1.96 -21.62
CA TYR A 208 7.23 3.17 -22.34
C TYR A 208 6.31 4.36 -22.06
N SER A 209 5.35 4.23 -21.17
CA SER A 209 4.34 5.23 -20.86
C SER A 209 4.93 6.59 -20.53
N ARG A 210 4.27 7.67 -21.08
CA ARG A 210 4.68 9.05 -20.84
C ARG A 210 4.59 9.41 -19.35
N TYR A 211 3.55 8.90 -18.68
CA TYR A 211 3.28 9.18 -17.28
C TYR A 211 3.40 7.91 -16.43
N LYS A 212 4.18 8.00 -15.36
CA LYS A 212 4.32 6.95 -14.35
C LYS A 212 4.04 7.56 -12.99
N ILE A 213 2.98 7.11 -12.32
CA ILE A 213 2.50 7.66 -11.06
C ILE A 213 2.52 6.57 -10.00
N GLY A 214 3.21 6.82 -8.90
CA GLY A 214 3.26 5.92 -7.74
C GLY A 214 2.32 6.40 -6.63
N LEU A 215 1.45 5.52 -6.14
CA LEU A 215 0.58 5.78 -4.99
C LEU A 215 1.05 4.95 -3.80
N SER A 216 1.25 5.57 -2.64
CA SER A 216 1.61 4.83 -1.42
C SER A 216 1.17 5.56 -0.15
N GLY A 217 0.93 4.81 0.92
CA GLY A 217 0.74 5.35 2.28
C GLY A 217 2.06 5.61 3.00
N THR A 218 3.13 4.97 2.56
CA THR A 218 4.47 5.08 3.15
C THR A 218 5.56 5.06 2.08
N LEU A 219 6.62 5.83 2.32
CA LEU A 219 7.84 5.79 1.50
C LEU A 219 8.97 4.99 2.18
N GLU A 220 8.76 4.53 3.40
CA GLU A 220 9.77 3.77 4.14
C GLU A 220 9.59 2.26 3.93
N ARG A 221 10.70 1.54 3.80
CA ARG A 221 10.75 0.08 3.75
C ARG A 221 11.78 -0.43 4.74
N LYS A 222 11.47 -1.51 5.44
CA LYS A 222 12.41 -2.16 6.38
C LYS A 222 13.69 -2.66 5.71
N ASP A 223 13.60 -3.06 4.44
CA ASP A 223 14.73 -3.56 3.65
C ASP A 223 15.58 -2.46 3.01
N GLY A 224 15.34 -1.19 3.29
CA GLY A 224 16.10 -0.05 2.79
C GLY A 224 15.94 0.26 1.30
N LYS A 225 15.21 -0.55 0.53
CA LYS A 225 15.06 -0.38 -0.93
C LYS A 225 14.21 0.80 -1.35
N HIS A 226 13.62 1.53 -0.40
CA HIS A 226 12.85 2.74 -0.67
C HIS A 226 13.67 3.86 -1.35
N ILE A 227 15.00 3.86 -1.21
CA ILE A 227 15.88 4.80 -1.89
C ILE A 227 15.76 4.73 -3.42
N MET A 228 15.29 3.60 -3.97
CA MET A 228 15.09 3.39 -5.40
C MET A 228 13.73 3.86 -5.93
N PHE A 229 12.82 4.34 -5.09
CA PHE A 229 11.47 4.72 -5.56
C PHE A 229 11.52 5.84 -6.62
N ARG A 230 12.42 6.79 -6.44
CA ARG A 230 12.64 7.88 -7.39
C ARG A 230 13.04 7.38 -8.78
N ASP A 231 13.72 6.26 -8.86
CA ASP A 231 14.19 5.70 -10.12
C ASP A 231 13.06 5.30 -11.06
N PHE A 232 11.92 4.88 -10.51
CA PHE A 232 10.78 4.43 -11.29
C PHE A 232 9.80 5.53 -11.65
N PHE A 233 9.67 6.54 -10.80
CA PHE A 233 8.66 7.57 -10.94
C PHE A 233 9.28 8.94 -11.16
N SER A 234 9.73 9.59 -10.09
CA SER A 234 10.29 10.95 -10.14
C SER A 234 10.85 11.36 -8.78
N CYS A 235 11.63 12.43 -8.76
CA CYS A 235 11.94 13.17 -7.55
C CYS A 235 10.77 14.05 -7.08
N ASN A 236 9.72 14.23 -7.89
CA ASN A 236 8.50 14.97 -7.53
C ASN A 236 7.62 14.11 -6.61
N ILE A 237 7.52 14.47 -5.34
CA ILE A 237 6.81 13.72 -4.30
C ILE A 237 5.80 14.64 -3.64
N PHE A 238 4.52 14.37 -3.89
CA PHE A 238 3.41 15.03 -3.20
C PHE A 238 3.15 14.36 -1.85
N LYS A 239 3.05 15.16 -0.80
CA LYS A 239 2.75 14.70 0.58
C LYS A 239 1.59 15.51 1.12
N PRO A 240 0.35 15.21 0.71
CA PRO A 240 -0.80 15.93 1.21
C PRO A 240 -0.98 15.73 2.72
N PRO A 241 -1.61 16.69 3.42
CA PRO A 241 -1.99 16.50 4.80
C PRO A 241 -3.01 15.36 4.94
N PRO A 242 -3.08 14.71 6.11
CA PRO A 242 -4.13 13.73 6.36
C PRO A 242 -5.49 14.43 6.35
N GLU A 243 -6.41 13.92 5.57
CA GLU A 243 -7.79 14.40 5.48
C GLU A 243 -8.78 13.25 5.66
N ASN A 244 -10.00 13.59 6.08
CA ASN A 244 -11.06 12.62 6.31
C ASN A 244 -10.65 11.47 7.24
N SER A 245 -9.78 11.77 8.19
CA SER A 245 -9.34 10.81 9.20
C SER A 245 -9.21 11.46 10.56
N MET A 246 -9.59 10.71 11.59
CA MET A 246 -9.45 11.08 12.98
C MET A 246 -8.37 10.26 13.65
N ALA A 247 -7.50 10.89 14.44
CA ALA A 247 -6.50 10.18 15.20
C ALA A 247 -7.20 9.29 16.26
N PRO A 248 -6.85 8.00 16.37
CA PRO A 248 -7.46 7.14 17.36
C PRO A 248 -6.92 7.40 18.76
N GLU A 249 -7.72 7.09 19.78
CA GLU A 249 -7.21 6.88 21.13
C GLU A 249 -6.69 5.43 21.22
N VAL A 250 -5.48 5.23 21.74
CA VAL A 250 -4.89 3.90 21.92
C VAL A 250 -5.12 3.45 23.36
N HIS A 251 -5.85 2.35 23.52
CA HIS A 251 -6.13 1.72 24.80
C HIS A 251 -5.20 0.53 25.02
N VAL A 252 -4.30 0.64 25.99
CA VAL A 252 -3.30 -0.40 26.30
C VAL A 252 -3.79 -1.25 27.47
N TYR A 253 -3.94 -2.55 27.22
CA TYR A 253 -4.23 -3.55 28.24
C TYR A 253 -2.97 -4.29 28.64
N SER A 254 -2.68 -4.38 29.94
CA SER A 254 -1.54 -5.09 30.51
C SER A 254 -2.03 -6.28 31.37
N PRO A 255 -2.41 -7.40 30.76
CA PRO A 255 -3.08 -8.51 31.47
C PRO A 255 -2.13 -9.37 32.31
N GLY A 256 -0.81 -9.13 32.29
CA GLY A 256 0.18 -10.00 32.93
C GLY A 256 0.47 -11.27 32.19
N ILE A 257 -0.11 -11.50 31.00
CA ILE A 257 0.15 -12.66 30.16
C ILE A 257 1.51 -12.50 29.49
N SER A 258 2.35 -13.52 29.59
CA SER A 258 3.65 -13.54 28.91
C SER A 258 3.54 -14.08 27.50
N LEU A 259 4.25 -13.45 26.56
CA LEU A 259 4.42 -14.04 25.24
C LEU A 259 5.22 -15.35 25.38
N PRO A 260 4.70 -16.48 24.87
CA PRO A 260 5.39 -17.76 24.98
C PRO A 260 6.82 -17.74 24.43
N GLU A 261 7.71 -18.47 25.09
CA GLU A 261 9.10 -18.65 24.66
C GLU A 261 9.19 -19.86 23.73
N ALA A 262 9.41 -19.63 22.45
CA ALA A 262 9.60 -20.68 21.46
C ALA A 262 10.66 -20.31 20.42
N SER A 263 11.14 -21.30 19.69
CA SER A 263 12.23 -21.16 18.71
C SER A 263 11.88 -20.26 17.53
N SER A 264 10.59 -20.14 17.19
CA SER A 264 10.14 -19.28 16.10
C SER A 264 8.94 -18.42 16.49
N TRP A 265 8.77 -17.30 15.80
CA TRP A 265 7.60 -16.42 15.94
C TRP A 265 6.28 -17.16 15.71
N ALA A 266 6.24 -18.05 14.72
CA ALA A 266 5.04 -18.80 14.40
C ALA A 266 4.57 -19.68 15.57
N PHE A 267 5.49 -20.35 16.25
CA PHE A 267 5.16 -21.17 17.43
C PHE A 267 4.69 -20.31 18.61
N ARG A 268 5.37 -19.19 18.88
CA ARG A 268 4.95 -18.26 19.95
C ARG A 268 3.52 -17.76 19.76
N VAL A 269 3.16 -17.42 18.52
CA VAL A 269 1.80 -16.97 18.20
C VAL A 269 0.80 -18.11 18.30
N ASN A 270 1.15 -19.34 17.88
CA ASN A 270 0.27 -20.49 18.04
C ASN A 270 -0.06 -20.72 19.53
N GLU A 271 0.96 -20.87 20.35
CA GLU A 271 0.77 -21.09 21.79
C GLU A 271 -0.05 -19.98 22.44
N LEU A 272 0.26 -18.69 22.13
CA LEU A 272 -0.52 -17.56 22.65
C LEU A 272 -2.01 -17.67 22.28
N MET A 273 -2.33 -17.99 21.01
CA MET A 273 -3.71 -18.09 20.51
C MET A 273 -4.45 -19.33 21.06
N GLU A 274 -3.73 -20.35 21.54
CA GLU A 274 -4.31 -21.53 22.17
C GLU A 274 -4.58 -21.33 23.67
N MET A 275 -3.95 -20.35 24.33
CA MET A 275 -4.14 -20.07 25.76
C MET A 275 -5.60 -19.69 26.06
N PRO A 276 -6.29 -20.45 26.94
CA PRO A 276 -7.70 -20.14 27.26
C PRO A 276 -7.91 -18.76 27.88
N GLU A 277 -6.96 -18.32 28.74
CA GLU A 277 -6.98 -17.00 29.36
C GLU A 277 -6.83 -15.89 28.34
N TYR A 278 -6.00 -16.07 27.31
CA TYR A 278 -5.85 -15.07 26.24
C TYR A 278 -7.10 -14.99 25.36
N ARG A 279 -7.69 -16.12 25.00
CA ARG A 279 -8.96 -16.17 24.26
C ARG A 279 -10.09 -15.46 25.03
N LYS A 280 -10.20 -15.75 26.33
CA LYS A 280 -11.18 -15.08 27.21
C LYS A 280 -10.96 -13.57 27.28
N LEU A 281 -9.71 -13.13 27.38
CA LEU A 281 -9.36 -11.71 27.40
C LEU A 281 -9.80 -11.01 26.11
N ILE A 282 -9.46 -11.55 24.93
CA ILE A 282 -9.81 -10.93 23.65
C ILE A 282 -11.33 -10.89 23.45
N LEU A 283 -12.04 -11.96 23.81
CA LEU A 283 -13.51 -11.99 23.78
C LEU A 283 -14.12 -10.94 24.72
N ALA A 284 -13.61 -10.81 25.94
CA ALA A 284 -14.09 -9.82 26.90
C ALA A 284 -13.82 -8.38 26.44
N ILE A 285 -12.68 -8.12 25.82
CA ILE A 285 -12.35 -6.82 25.21
C ILE A 285 -13.31 -6.54 24.05
N ALA A 286 -13.51 -7.48 23.14
CA ALA A 286 -14.45 -7.30 22.02
C ALA A 286 -15.86 -7.01 22.54
N ASP A 287 -16.34 -7.75 23.53
CA ASP A 287 -17.64 -7.52 24.16
C ASP A 287 -17.77 -6.12 24.78
N LYS A 288 -16.74 -5.66 25.50
CA LYS A 288 -16.72 -4.31 26.09
C LYS A 288 -16.93 -3.23 25.03
N TYR A 289 -16.17 -3.26 23.92
CA TYR A 289 -16.27 -2.21 22.90
C TYR A 289 -17.56 -2.33 22.08
N THR A 290 -18.07 -3.54 21.88
CA THR A 290 -19.39 -3.76 21.29
C THR A 290 -20.51 -3.14 22.14
N ARG A 291 -20.47 -3.33 23.47
CA ARG A 291 -21.44 -2.68 24.40
C ARG A 291 -21.32 -1.17 24.43
N LEU A 292 -20.15 -0.63 24.16
CA LEU A 292 -19.92 0.81 24.01
C LEU A 292 -20.42 1.36 22.66
N GLY A 293 -20.93 0.50 21.76
CA GLY A 293 -21.51 0.87 20.48
C GLY A 293 -20.51 0.87 19.32
N HIS A 294 -19.29 0.37 19.51
CA HIS A 294 -18.30 0.27 18.43
C HIS A 294 -18.60 -0.91 17.48
N ASN A 295 -18.26 -0.72 16.21
CA ASN A 295 -18.09 -1.80 15.27
C ASN A 295 -16.62 -2.22 15.29
N ASN A 296 -16.36 -3.44 15.76
CA ASN A 296 -15.01 -3.93 16.04
C ASN A 296 -14.38 -4.62 14.84
N LEU A 297 -13.10 -4.36 14.63
CA LEU A 297 -12.20 -5.16 13.80
C LEU A 297 -11.15 -5.82 14.70
N VAL A 298 -11.27 -7.11 14.92
CA VAL A 298 -10.27 -7.91 15.63
C VAL A 298 -9.35 -8.56 14.62
N VAL A 299 -8.04 -8.30 14.71
CA VAL A 299 -7.05 -8.84 13.78
C VAL A 299 -6.08 -9.80 14.47
N ALA A 300 -5.89 -10.96 13.86
CA ALA A 300 -4.91 -11.95 14.28
C ALA A 300 -4.29 -12.68 13.08
N ASP A 301 -3.19 -13.42 13.33
CA ASP A 301 -2.48 -14.17 12.29
C ASP A 301 -2.91 -15.65 12.20
N ARG A 302 -3.91 -16.08 12.99
CA ARG A 302 -4.37 -17.48 13.05
C ARG A 302 -5.86 -17.59 12.76
N VAL A 303 -6.17 -18.33 11.69
CA VAL A 303 -7.54 -18.53 11.20
C VAL A 303 -8.40 -19.23 12.25
N GLU A 304 -7.92 -20.34 12.80
CA GLU A 304 -8.64 -21.13 13.81
C GLU A 304 -9.04 -20.31 15.05
N PHE A 305 -8.13 -19.43 15.51
CA PHE A 305 -8.42 -18.51 16.60
C PHE A 305 -9.56 -17.55 16.25
N LEU A 306 -9.50 -16.97 15.06
CA LEU A 306 -10.49 -15.99 14.60
C LEU A 306 -11.87 -16.64 14.42
N GLU A 307 -11.93 -17.80 13.78
CA GLU A 307 -13.17 -18.57 13.59
C GLU A 307 -13.76 -19.01 14.92
N TYR A 308 -12.93 -19.54 15.83
CA TYR A 308 -13.37 -19.89 17.19
C TYR A 308 -13.95 -18.67 17.91
N CYS A 309 -13.23 -17.55 17.98
CA CYS A 309 -13.72 -16.37 18.68
C CYS A 309 -14.98 -15.79 18.04
N ALA A 310 -15.06 -15.72 16.71
CA ALA A 310 -16.24 -15.28 16.00
C ALA A 310 -17.47 -16.15 16.31
N SER A 311 -17.30 -17.48 16.40
CA SER A 311 -18.39 -18.42 16.72
C SER A 311 -18.94 -18.24 18.14
N GLN A 312 -18.17 -17.67 19.06
CA GLN A 312 -18.61 -17.35 20.43
C GLN A 312 -19.39 -16.04 20.51
N ARG A 313 -19.60 -15.34 19.38
CA ARG A 313 -20.21 -14.02 19.32
C ARG A 313 -21.42 -14.03 18.40
N GLU A 314 -22.61 -13.69 18.93
CA GLU A 314 -23.85 -13.67 18.16
C GLU A 314 -23.77 -12.79 16.90
N LYS A 315 -23.13 -11.61 17.04
CA LYS A 315 -22.94 -10.64 15.95
C LYS A 315 -21.51 -10.66 15.37
N GLY A 316 -20.74 -11.70 15.66
CA GLY A 316 -19.40 -11.92 15.14
C GLY A 316 -19.44 -12.53 13.72
N ILE A 317 -18.46 -12.14 12.88
CA ILE A 317 -18.22 -12.78 11.59
C ILE A 317 -16.74 -12.94 11.36
N ALA A 318 -16.30 -14.13 10.95
CA ALA A 318 -14.92 -14.38 10.55
C ALA A 318 -14.74 -14.06 9.06
N ILE A 319 -13.70 -13.25 8.74
CA ILE A 319 -13.30 -12.94 7.37
C ILE A 319 -11.85 -13.40 7.19
N VAL A 320 -11.70 -14.57 6.61
CA VAL A 320 -10.43 -15.29 6.48
C VAL A 320 -10.16 -15.70 5.03
N GLY A 321 -9.08 -16.41 4.78
CA GLY A 321 -8.68 -16.84 3.44
C GLY A 321 -9.75 -17.63 2.69
N THR A 322 -10.48 -18.47 3.39
CA THR A 322 -11.54 -19.37 2.90
C THR A 322 -12.92 -18.72 2.79
N THR A 323 -13.10 -17.47 3.24
CA THR A 323 -14.40 -16.78 3.13
C THR A 323 -14.71 -16.50 1.66
N ASP A 324 -15.80 -17.08 1.14
CA ASP A 324 -16.19 -17.03 -0.26
C ASP A 324 -16.58 -15.61 -0.70
N ASP A 325 -17.52 -14.98 -0.02
CA ASP A 325 -17.97 -13.61 -0.29
C ASP A 325 -17.63 -12.68 0.87
N ARG A 326 -16.38 -12.22 0.87
CA ARG A 326 -15.86 -11.28 1.88
C ARG A 326 -16.55 -9.93 1.84
N GLU A 327 -17.09 -9.56 0.71
CA GLU A 327 -17.73 -8.28 0.50
C GLU A 327 -19.13 -8.27 1.12
N ALA A 328 -19.96 -9.26 0.82
CA ALA A 328 -21.24 -9.42 1.47
C ALA A 328 -21.08 -9.57 3.00
N ALA A 329 -20.04 -10.29 3.44
CA ALA A 329 -19.71 -10.39 4.86
C ALA A 329 -19.43 -9.02 5.50
N LEU A 330 -18.66 -8.15 4.83
CA LEU A 330 -18.38 -6.79 5.32
C LEU A 330 -19.61 -5.86 5.25
N GLU A 331 -20.43 -5.95 4.22
CA GLU A 331 -21.64 -5.14 4.08
C GLU A 331 -22.67 -5.44 5.19
N SER A 332 -22.61 -6.62 5.80
CA SER A 332 -23.43 -6.97 6.95
C SER A 332 -23.06 -6.20 8.24
N VAL A 333 -21.85 -5.59 8.28
CA VAL A 333 -21.34 -4.88 9.46
C VAL A 333 -22.05 -3.54 9.62
N GLY A 334 -22.53 -3.27 10.82
CA GLY A 334 -23.36 -2.10 11.13
C GLY A 334 -24.86 -2.29 10.82
N VAL A 335 -25.22 -3.43 10.19
CA VAL A 335 -26.61 -3.80 9.91
C VAL A 335 -27.02 -4.98 10.80
N THR A 336 -26.45 -6.16 10.58
CA THR A 336 -26.73 -7.39 11.33
C THR A 336 -25.54 -7.86 12.17
N ARG A 337 -24.35 -7.43 11.83
CA ARG A 337 -23.07 -7.74 12.50
C ARG A 337 -22.42 -6.47 13.01
N ASN A 338 -21.61 -6.60 14.06
CA ASN A 338 -20.82 -5.48 14.61
C ASN A 338 -19.40 -5.89 15.03
N GLU A 339 -19.02 -7.14 14.80
CA GLU A 339 -17.69 -7.66 15.08
C GLU A 339 -17.14 -8.41 13.88
N VAL A 340 -16.03 -7.92 13.34
CA VAL A 340 -15.26 -8.57 12.27
C VAL A 340 -14.02 -9.20 12.89
N TRP A 341 -13.82 -10.48 12.68
CA TRP A 341 -12.67 -11.27 13.11
C TRP A 341 -11.87 -11.65 11.86
N GLY A 342 -10.75 -10.98 11.60
CA GLY A 342 -10.07 -11.12 10.32
C GLY A 342 -8.58 -11.30 10.40
N THR A 343 -8.01 -11.97 9.38
CA THR A 343 -6.56 -12.12 9.33
C THR A 343 -5.88 -10.78 9.04
N THR A 344 -4.76 -10.53 9.69
CA THR A 344 -3.94 -9.34 9.51
C THR A 344 -3.61 -9.08 8.03
N SER A 345 -3.33 -10.15 7.26
CA SER A 345 -3.00 -10.07 5.84
C SER A 345 -4.16 -9.56 4.97
N ILE A 346 -5.40 -9.95 5.27
CA ILE A 346 -6.59 -9.51 4.53
C ILE A 346 -6.88 -8.04 4.79
N PHE A 347 -6.83 -7.62 6.05
CA PHE A 347 -7.16 -6.25 6.43
C PHE A 347 -6.01 -5.25 6.26
N LYS A 348 -4.79 -5.70 6.13
CA LYS A 348 -3.65 -4.88 5.72
C LYS A 348 -3.91 -4.29 4.32
N GLU A 349 -4.37 -5.08 3.36
CA GLU A 349 -4.45 -4.71 1.95
C GLU A 349 -5.87 -4.83 1.38
N GLY A 350 -6.47 -3.69 1.03
CA GLY A 350 -7.61 -3.60 0.12
C GLY A 350 -9.00 -3.79 0.71
N ILE A 351 -9.20 -4.47 1.83
CA ILE A 351 -10.53 -4.68 2.41
C ILE A 351 -10.77 -3.66 3.53
N SER A 352 -11.86 -2.92 3.46
CA SER A 352 -12.21 -1.89 4.44
C SER A 352 -13.71 -1.64 4.45
N HIS A 353 -14.27 -1.46 5.64
CA HIS A 353 -15.63 -0.98 5.81
C HIS A 353 -15.62 0.32 6.63
N ASN A 354 -16.31 1.34 6.15
CA ASN A 354 -16.18 2.70 6.68
C ASN A 354 -16.72 2.85 8.11
N ILE A 355 -17.62 1.97 8.54
CA ILE A 355 -18.27 2.05 9.86
C ILE A 355 -17.42 1.45 11.00
N LEU A 356 -16.34 0.72 10.68
CA LEU A 356 -15.42 0.17 11.68
C LEU A 356 -14.80 1.29 12.52
N SER A 357 -14.94 1.21 13.83
CA SER A 357 -14.52 2.27 14.78
C SER A 357 -13.58 1.78 15.88
N CYS A 358 -13.44 0.47 16.09
CA CYS A 358 -12.48 -0.08 17.05
C CYS A 358 -11.62 -1.15 16.38
N LEU A 359 -10.30 -1.02 16.48
CA LEU A 359 -9.32 -2.01 16.05
C LEU A 359 -8.73 -2.72 17.27
N ILE A 360 -8.85 -4.03 17.34
CA ILE A 360 -8.27 -4.85 18.41
C ILE A 360 -7.13 -5.69 17.83
N LEU A 361 -5.91 -5.44 18.30
CA LEU A 361 -4.70 -6.13 17.88
C LEU A 361 -4.50 -7.41 18.70
N ALA A 362 -5.10 -8.51 18.28
CA ALA A 362 -5.00 -9.78 19.01
C ALA A 362 -3.65 -10.47 18.77
N THR A 363 -2.99 -10.30 17.62
CA THR A 363 -1.58 -10.68 17.44
C THR A 363 -0.68 -9.47 17.56
N PRO A 364 0.42 -9.51 18.33
CA PRO A 364 1.39 -8.43 18.40
C PRO A 364 2.01 -8.13 17.02
N ILE A 365 1.95 -6.86 16.61
CA ILE A 365 2.47 -6.41 15.31
C ILE A 365 3.81 -5.70 15.53
N ASN A 366 4.84 -6.14 14.81
CA ASN A 366 6.18 -5.54 14.80
C ASN A 366 6.51 -4.94 13.41
N ASN A 367 5.55 -4.23 12.81
CA ASN A 367 5.71 -3.63 11.48
C ASN A 367 4.93 -2.31 11.43
N SER A 368 5.63 -1.19 11.56
CA SER A 368 4.99 0.13 11.59
C SER A 368 4.14 0.43 10.34
N PRO A 369 4.58 0.16 9.10
CA PRO A 369 3.72 0.30 7.92
C PRO A 369 2.44 -0.53 7.98
N MET A 370 2.53 -1.78 8.43
CA MET A 370 1.36 -2.65 8.59
C MET A 370 0.42 -2.13 9.67
N LEU A 371 0.96 -1.71 10.81
CA LEU A 371 0.20 -1.11 11.90
C LEU A 371 -0.55 0.13 11.41
N GLU A 372 0.11 1.02 10.66
CA GLU A 372 -0.51 2.22 10.10
C GLU A 372 -1.65 1.89 9.12
N GLN A 373 -1.48 0.88 8.27
CA GLN A 373 -2.53 0.43 7.35
C GLN A 373 -3.76 -0.11 8.10
N LEU A 374 -3.55 -0.91 9.15
CA LEU A 374 -4.64 -1.44 9.97
C LEU A 374 -5.35 -0.35 10.77
N VAL A 375 -4.60 0.55 11.39
CA VAL A 375 -5.17 1.71 12.10
C VAL A 375 -5.99 2.57 11.16
N GLY A 376 -5.53 2.76 9.93
CA GLY A 376 -6.25 3.48 8.88
C GLY A 376 -7.65 2.89 8.56
N ARG A 377 -7.93 1.63 8.91
CA ARG A 377 -9.26 1.01 8.69
C ARG A 377 -10.34 1.61 9.60
N VAL A 378 -9.95 2.11 10.77
CA VAL A 378 -10.89 2.66 11.75
C VAL A 378 -10.88 4.19 11.80
N GLN A 379 -9.94 4.86 11.15
CA GLN A 379 -9.77 6.31 11.23
C GLN A 379 -10.75 7.13 10.39
N ARG A 380 -11.43 6.55 9.39
CA ARG A 380 -12.32 7.30 8.49
C ARG A 380 -13.42 8.01 9.26
N ILE A 381 -13.63 9.27 8.92
CA ILE A 381 -14.76 10.07 9.43
C ILE A 381 -16.01 9.72 8.60
N VAL A 382 -17.03 9.26 9.28
CA VAL A 382 -18.35 8.95 8.69
C VAL A 382 -19.42 9.44 9.65
N PRO A 383 -20.50 10.07 9.19
CA PRO A 383 -21.60 10.52 10.05
C PRO A 383 -22.15 9.36 10.89
N GLY A 384 -22.34 9.60 12.19
CA GLY A 384 -22.87 8.61 13.15
C GLY A 384 -21.89 7.53 13.60
N LYS A 385 -20.64 7.54 13.14
CA LYS A 385 -19.60 6.65 13.63
C LYS A 385 -18.93 7.21 14.87
N LEU A 386 -18.66 6.33 15.85
CA LEU A 386 -17.91 6.68 17.05
C LEU A 386 -16.43 7.00 16.75
N ASP A 387 -15.80 7.77 17.62
CA ASP A 387 -14.38 8.10 17.56
C ASP A 387 -13.53 6.83 17.52
N PRO A 388 -12.47 6.80 16.71
CA PRO A 388 -11.70 5.59 16.51
C PRO A 388 -10.88 5.21 17.75
N ILE A 389 -10.87 3.92 18.06
CA ILE A 389 -10.08 3.32 19.14
C ILE A 389 -9.17 2.26 18.57
N VAL A 390 -7.95 2.19 19.09
CA VAL A 390 -7.03 1.06 18.86
C VAL A 390 -6.78 0.39 20.21
N VAL A 391 -7.06 -0.88 20.32
CA VAL A 391 -6.76 -1.69 21.50
C VAL A 391 -5.46 -2.45 21.26
N ASP A 392 -4.47 -2.20 22.09
CA ASP A 392 -3.17 -2.85 22.08
C ASP A 392 -2.99 -3.70 23.35
N ILE A 393 -2.54 -4.93 23.16
CA ILE A 393 -2.26 -5.86 24.27
C ILE A 393 -0.75 -5.84 24.54
N ARG A 394 -0.37 -5.32 25.71
CA ARG A 394 1.02 -5.36 26.19
C ARG A 394 1.28 -6.70 26.86
N LEU A 395 1.93 -7.59 26.12
CA LEU A 395 2.37 -8.88 26.64
C LEU A 395 3.69 -8.72 27.41
N SER A 396 3.83 -9.42 28.52
CA SER A 396 5.06 -9.47 29.29
C SER A 396 6.11 -10.39 28.67
N GLY A 397 7.31 -10.39 29.24
CA GLY A 397 8.48 -11.06 28.69
C GLY A 397 9.28 -10.18 27.72
N TYR A 398 10.56 -10.50 27.54
CA TYR A 398 11.50 -9.66 26.78
C TYR A 398 11.03 -9.33 25.37
N THR A 399 10.57 -10.33 24.62
CA THR A 399 10.08 -10.12 23.23
C THR A 399 8.78 -9.35 23.20
N GLY A 400 7.83 -9.67 24.11
CA GLY A 400 6.53 -8.98 24.20
C GLY A 400 6.68 -7.51 24.50
N GLU A 401 7.53 -7.18 25.49
CA GLU A 401 7.81 -5.80 25.88
C GLU A 401 8.52 -5.02 24.76
N ASN A 402 9.54 -5.58 24.13
CA ASN A 402 10.23 -4.92 23.02
C ASN A 402 9.31 -4.60 21.85
N GLN A 403 8.41 -5.51 21.52
CA GLN A 403 7.42 -5.27 20.44
C GLN A 403 6.41 -4.19 20.85
N PHE A 404 5.98 -4.18 22.10
CA PHE A 404 5.11 -3.13 22.61
C PHE A 404 5.79 -1.76 22.55
N GLN A 405 7.06 -1.65 22.97
CA GLN A 405 7.82 -0.39 22.91
C GLN A 405 7.97 0.14 21.48
N GLN A 406 8.13 -0.75 20.50
CA GLN A 406 8.16 -0.34 19.09
C GLN A 406 6.82 0.22 18.62
N ARG A 407 5.68 -0.42 19.00
CA ARG A 407 4.34 0.11 18.68
C ARG A 407 4.08 1.41 19.41
N LEU A 408 4.45 1.51 20.68
CA LEU A 408 4.33 2.74 21.47
C LEU A 408 5.09 3.90 20.83
N GLY A 409 6.34 3.66 20.40
CA GLY A 409 7.12 4.65 19.66
C GLY A 409 6.44 5.10 18.38
N HIS A 410 5.78 4.19 17.66
CA HIS A 410 4.99 4.53 16.48
C HIS A 410 3.76 5.39 16.84
N TYR A 411 2.98 5.04 17.88
CA TYR A 411 1.83 5.82 18.33
C TYR A 411 2.22 7.22 18.73
N MET A 412 3.35 7.37 19.46
CA MET A 412 3.88 8.68 19.85
C MET A 412 4.32 9.52 18.64
N LYS A 413 5.01 8.90 17.67
CA LYS A 413 5.39 9.57 16.40
C LYS A 413 4.18 10.06 15.62
N MET A 414 3.06 9.34 15.69
CA MET A 414 1.81 9.70 15.03
C MET A 414 0.95 10.67 15.83
N GLY A 415 1.36 11.04 17.05
CA GLY A 415 0.62 11.95 17.93
C GLY A 415 -0.67 11.34 18.51
N TYR A 416 -0.77 10.01 18.58
CA TYR A 416 -1.94 9.34 19.14
C TYR A 416 -1.93 9.45 20.68
N LYS A 417 -3.09 9.67 21.25
CA LYS A 417 -3.28 9.67 22.70
C LYS A 417 -3.29 8.22 23.20
N VAL A 418 -2.41 7.90 24.16
CA VAL A 418 -2.29 6.56 24.74
C VAL A 418 -2.85 6.55 26.14
N LYS A 419 -3.73 5.57 26.43
CA LYS A 419 -4.37 5.36 27.73
C LYS A 419 -4.14 3.94 28.20
N TYR A 420 -3.63 3.78 29.39
CA TYR A 420 -3.43 2.48 30.04
C TYR A 420 -4.67 2.10 30.85
N LEU A 421 -5.16 0.87 30.65
CA LEU A 421 -6.40 0.34 31.24
C LEU A 421 -6.14 -0.91 32.08
#